data_b02a4119d3969134d6e55884c5db89ca
#
_entry.id   b02a4119d3969134d6e55884c5db89ca
#
_cell.length_a   1.000
_cell.length_b   1.000
_cell.length_c   1.000
_cell.angle_alpha   90.00
_cell.angle_beta   90.00
_cell.angle_gamma   90.00
#
_symmetry.space_group_name_H-M   'P 1'
#
loop_
_entity.id
_entity.type
_entity.pdbx_description
1 polymer ?
#
loop_
_entity_poly.entity_id
_entity_poly.type
_entity_poly.pdbx_seq_one_letter_code
_entity_poly.pdbx_strand_id
1 'polypeptide(L)'
;MAQINVRPVTETDLPSVRDLFYRSYGENYPYKAFYDDEWLKRSIYQDSYLFLLAERENVILGTASVYFEVGAYSDLCGEFGRLAVHPEHRGEGVGTALMEARLKFADKRLHFGLSECRTAHPYAQQIAETHNLRPIGFMPQKVLLDKRESLVMMACTFGPARDLRSNNPRVIPEAFLLGQLALENLGLRNDLIAVEDVDGYPIGTGFQVEELTEDVLPHLLRIERGRLSRRHIFGNLQLSYGLFFLQSRNSRYLVARQDGKIVGAIGFTLDDIGRSIKVLELIDLRDDVAGFLLKELDLWAQQIYGAEYIEITVSAYWPSIQRTLSNLGFVPVAYCPSFVFHEVERLDTIKMAKLYVPLDIDDAHLTNASREIFDLVRQGFEEKRQGIEVNAATGHIAIFQGLEDGELTKIAGICRVIEFKKGDVILREGEQGQHFYMVQDGELDIVSNDHTTLIGHVYRGDFLGEISLVSAQPYTATAVAATDIKMVSLTHQDFEALINRHPRIGMKVMRNIAISVGEKLRHLDNRYSEDIQLKNKE
;
A
#
# COMPACT_ATOMS: atom_id res chain seq x y z
N MET A 1 -12.06 -23.29 39.98
CA MET A 1 -12.20 -23.76 38.59
C MET A 1 -11.00 -24.65 38.29
N ALA A 2 -11.17 -25.78 37.61
CA ALA A 2 -10.06 -26.61 37.18
C ALA A 2 -9.12 -25.85 36.26
N GLN A 3 -7.81 -26.06 36.39
CA GLN A 3 -6.78 -25.33 35.67
C GLN A 3 -6.81 -25.69 34.17
N ILE A 4 -6.64 -24.70 33.30
CA ILE A 4 -6.46 -24.93 31.86
C ILE A 4 -5.07 -25.51 31.65
N ASN A 5 -4.98 -26.69 31.04
CA ASN A 5 -3.74 -27.32 30.64
C ASN A 5 -3.47 -27.03 29.15
N VAL A 6 -2.25 -26.61 28.82
CA VAL A 6 -1.85 -26.34 27.42
C VAL A 6 -0.72 -27.29 27.06
N ARG A 7 -0.90 -28.07 26.00
CA ARG A 7 0.06 -29.06 25.49
C ARG A 7 0.15 -29.08 23.97
N PRO A 8 1.21 -29.64 23.38
CA PRO A 8 1.25 -29.90 21.94
C PRO A 8 0.10 -30.81 21.49
N VAL A 9 -0.38 -30.57 20.28
CA VAL A 9 -1.36 -31.42 19.59
C VAL A 9 -0.71 -32.75 19.21
N THR A 10 -1.43 -33.86 19.37
CA THR A 10 -1.04 -35.20 18.94
C THR A 10 -1.97 -35.72 17.83
N GLU A 11 -1.62 -36.83 17.17
CA GLU A 11 -2.47 -37.38 16.10
C GLU A 11 -3.90 -37.71 16.58
N THR A 12 -4.05 -38.12 17.83
CA THR A 12 -5.36 -38.45 18.40
C THR A 12 -6.27 -37.25 18.61
N ASP A 13 -5.71 -36.05 18.62
CA ASP A 13 -6.45 -34.79 18.79
C ASP A 13 -6.99 -34.23 17.48
N LEU A 14 -6.48 -34.67 16.31
CA LEU A 14 -6.77 -34.07 15.01
C LEU A 14 -8.25 -33.98 14.67
N PRO A 15 -9.09 -35.02 14.91
CA PRO A 15 -10.53 -34.89 14.65
C PRO A 15 -11.18 -33.80 15.48
N SER A 16 -10.76 -33.63 16.73
CA SER A 16 -11.29 -32.59 17.62
C SER A 16 -10.81 -31.19 17.25
N VAL A 17 -9.56 -31.06 16.79
CA VAL A 17 -9.03 -29.80 16.25
C VAL A 17 -9.81 -29.37 15.01
N ARG A 18 -10.07 -30.29 14.09
CA ARG A 18 -10.89 -30.03 12.89
C ARG A 18 -12.30 -29.60 13.27
N ASP A 19 -12.97 -30.32 14.18
CA ASP A 19 -14.32 -29.98 14.66
C ASP A 19 -14.34 -28.58 15.32
N LEU A 20 -13.31 -28.21 16.06
CA LEU A 20 -13.16 -26.89 16.66
C LEU A 20 -13.13 -25.76 15.60
N PHE A 21 -12.39 -25.98 14.49
CA PHE A 21 -12.39 -25.01 13.38
C PHE A 21 -13.75 -24.92 12.71
N TYR A 22 -14.44 -26.03 12.48
CA TYR A 22 -15.81 -26.04 11.96
C TYR A 22 -16.79 -25.29 12.87
N ARG A 23 -16.73 -25.50 14.17
CA ARG A 23 -17.60 -24.80 15.16
C ARG A 23 -17.28 -23.31 15.26
N SER A 24 -16.02 -22.92 15.07
CA SER A 24 -15.56 -21.54 15.20
C SER A 24 -15.80 -20.70 13.95
N TYR A 25 -15.70 -21.28 12.76
CA TYR A 25 -15.62 -20.58 11.47
C TYR A 25 -16.55 -21.14 10.39
N GLY A 26 -17.26 -22.26 10.64
CA GLY A 26 -18.07 -22.93 9.63
C GLY A 26 -17.20 -23.47 8.48
N GLU A 27 -17.76 -23.53 7.29
CA GLU A 27 -17.06 -23.98 6.08
C GLU A 27 -16.20 -22.88 5.44
N ASN A 28 -16.34 -21.63 5.89
CA ASN A 28 -15.77 -20.46 5.23
C ASN A 28 -14.38 -20.05 5.76
N TYR A 29 -13.72 -20.90 6.55
CA TYR A 29 -12.35 -20.63 6.98
C TYR A 29 -11.40 -20.58 5.76
N PRO A 30 -10.61 -19.50 5.58
CA PRO A 30 -9.82 -19.31 4.36
C PRO A 30 -8.76 -20.39 4.18
N TYR A 31 -8.25 -20.90 5.27
CA TYR A 31 -7.21 -21.96 5.26
C TYR A 31 -7.86 -23.35 5.27
N LYS A 32 -8.37 -23.79 4.11
CA LYS A 32 -9.05 -25.09 3.93
C LYS A 32 -8.21 -26.29 4.41
N ALA A 33 -6.90 -26.14 4.43
CA ALA A 33 -5.96 -27.13 4.94
C ALA A 33 -6.25 -27.57 6.39
N PHE A 34 -6.89 -26.72 7.21
CA PHE A 34 -7.30 -27.08 8.59
C PHE A 34 -8.47 -28.05 8.65
N TYR A 35 -9.10 -28.34 7.53
CA TYR A 35 -10.14 -29.39 7.38
C TYR A 35 -9.60 -30.69 6.77
N ASP A 36 -8.32 -30.72 6.37
CA ASP A 36 -7.64 -31.85 5.77
C ASP A 36 -6.80 -32.60 6.83
N ASP A 37 -7.20 -33.82 7.16
CA ASP A 37 -6.54 -34.66 8.17
C ASP A 37 -5.08 -34.99 7.81
N GLU A 38 -4.77 -35.17 6.52
CA GLU A 38 -3.39 -35.46 6.10
C GLU A 38 -2.49 -34.23 6.26
N TRP A 39 -3.02 -33.04 5.94
CA TRP A 39 -2.28 -31.80 6.14
C TRP A 39 -2.06 -31.52 7.62
N LEU A 40 -3.10 -31.66 8.45
CA LEU A 40 -3.01 -31.49 9.90
C LEU A 40 -1.98 -32.48 10.49
N LYS A 41 -2.02 -33.76 10.06
CA LYS A 41 -1.05 -34.75 10.48
C LYS A 41 0.38 -34.36 10.09
N ARG A 42 0.60 -33.91 8.85
CA ARG A 42 1.92 -33.42 8.43
C ARG A 42 2.38 -32.25 9.27
N SER A 43 1.48 -31.29 9.56
CA SER A 43 1.81 -30.05 10.28
C SER A 43 2.32 -30.28 11.70
N ILE A 44 1.83 -31.29 12.41
CA ILE A 44 2.29 -31.62 13.78
C ILE A 44 3.68 -32.26 13.82
N TYR A 45 4.17 -32.80 12.68
CA TYR A 45 5.51 -33.38 12.54
C TYR A 45 6.52 -32.46 11.84
N GLN A 46 6.09 -31.28 11.40
CA GLN A 46 6.99 -30.30 10.79
C GLN A 46 7.59 -29.36 11.85
N ASP A 47 8.89 -29.14 11.79
CA ASP A 47 9.59 -28.18 12.67
C ASP A 47 9.14 -26.73 12.44
N SER A 48 8.50 -26.45 11.29
CA SER A 48 7.97 -25.12 10.94
C SER A 48 6.68 -24.77 11.67
N TYR A 49 6.02 -25.73 12.33
CA TYR A 49 4.77 -25.50 13.07
C TYR A 49 4.87 -25.95 14.52
N LEU A 50 4.43 -25.08 15.43
CA LEU A 50 4.04 -25.48 16.78
C LEU A 50 2.51 -25.45 16.87
N PHE A 51 1.88 -26.58 17.06
CA PHE A 51 0.46 -26.70 17.32
C PHE A 51 0.21 -26.96 18.79
N LEU A 52 -0.55 -26.08 19.45
CA LEU A 52 -0.94 -26.20 20.86
C LEU A 52 -2.44 -26.37 21.00
N LEU A 53 -2.81 -27.11 22.01
CA LEU A 53 -4.17 -27.39 22.42
C LEU A 53 -4.35 -27.00 23.88
N ALA A 54 -5.45 -26.34 24.20
CA ALA A 54 -5.89 -26.05 25.56
C ALA A 54 -7.03 -27.00 25.92
N GLU A 55 -6.90 -27.66 27.07
CA GLU A 55 -7.90 -28.61 27.58
C GLU A 55 -8.18 -28.43 29.06
N ARG A 56 -9.33 -28.87 29.51
CA ARG A 56 -9.74 -28.98 30.92
C ARG A 56 -10.51 -30.26 31.09
N GLU A 57 -10.06 -31.14 32.02
CA GLU A 57 -10.71 -32.44 32.30
C GLU A 57 -10.97 -33.26 31.03
N ASN A 58 -9.99 -33.31 30.12
CA ASN A 58 -10.03 -33.95 28.80
C ASN A 58 -11.05 -33.33 27.81
N VAL A 59 -11.61 -32.17 28.10
CA VAL A 59 -12.42 -31.40 27.15
C VAL A 59 -11.54 -30.38 26.44
N ILE A 60 -11.52 -30.39 25.12
CA ILE A 60 -10.76 -29.45 24.31
C ILE A 60 -11.49 -28.11 24.28
N LEU A 61 -10.81 -27.06 24.73
CA LEU A 61 -11.35 -25.70 24.84
C LEU A 61 -10.90 -24.79 23.69
N GLY A 62 -9.73 -25.05 23.11
CA GLY A 62 -9.17 -24.22 22.06
C GLY A 62 -7.85 -24.72 21.51
N THR A 63 -7.42 -24.14 20.42
CA THR A 63 -6.14 -24.42 19.78
C THR A 63 -5.49 -23.13 19.27
N ALA A 64 -4.16 -23.12 19.13
CA ALA A 64 -3.40 -22.05 18.52
C ALA A 64 -2.08 -22.57 17.95
N SER A 65 -1.50 -21.86 17.00
CA SER A 65 -0.21 -22.25 16.42
C SER A 65 0.82 -21.12 16.43
N VAL A 66 2.08 -21.49 16.27
CA VAL A 66 3.16 -20.62 15.82
C VAL A 66 3.71 -21.21 14.53
N TYR A 67 3.79 -20.39 13.50
CA TYR A 67 4.44 -20.74 12.24
C TYR A 67 5.81 -20.04 12.19
N PHE A 68 6.90 -20.82 12.08
CA PHE A 68 8.27 -20.33 12.25
C PHE A 68 8.96 -19.86 10.97
N GLU A 69 8.29 -19.93 9.82
CA GLU A 69 8.89 -19.64 8.52
C GLU A 69 8.21 -18.44 7.84
N VAL A 70 8.07 -17.33 8.55
CA VAL A 70 7.43 -16.11 8.01
C VAL A 70 8.35 -15.36 7.05
N GLY A 71 9.66 -15.43 7.27
CA GLY A 71 10.72 -14.89 6.42
C GLY A 71 11.63 -15.99 5.88
N ALA A 72 12.88 -15.66 5.57
CA ALA A 72 13.92 -16.66 5.38
C ALA A 72 14.21 -17.38 6.72
N TYR A 73 14.75 -18.59 6.65
CA TYR A 73 15.08 -19.36 7.86
C TYR A 73 15.99 -18.58 8.83
N SER A 74 16.95 -17.81 8.29
CA SER A 74 17.87 -16.96 9.06
C SER A 74 17.18 -15.80 9.78
N ASP A 75 15.96 -15.41 9.36
CA ASP A 75 15.29 -14.26 9.94
C ASP A 75 14.74 -14.55 11.34
N LEU A 76 14.58 -15.82 11.71
CA LEU A 76 14.05 -16.25 13.00
C LEU A 76 12.75 -15.52 13.35
N CYS A 77 11.86 -15.44 12.36
CA CYS A 77 10.55 -14.80 12.47
C CYS A 77 9.46 -15.86 12.64
N GLY A 78 8.45 -15.56 13.46
CA GLY A 78 7.31 -16.44 13.65
C GLY A 78 5.98 -15.71 13.69
N GLU A 79 4.93 -16.37 13.19
CA GLU A 79 3.55 -15.88 13.25
C GLU A 79 2.77 -16.62 14.34
N PHE A 80 2.23 -15.87 15.29
CA PHE A 80 1.28 -16.34 16.29
C PHE A 80 -0.13 -16.31 15.69
N GLY A 81 -0.54 -17.40 15.11
CA GLY A 81 -1.79 -17.48 14.37
C GLY A 81 -2.71 -18.62 14.81
N ARG A 82 -3.79 -18.77 14.06
CA ARG A 82 -4.72 -19.92 14.12
C ARG A 82 -5.32 -20.14 15.51
N LEU A 83 -5.56 -19.01 16.24
CA LEU A 83 -6.22 -19.06 17.54
C LEU A 83 -7.72 -19.31 17.33
N ALA A 84 -8.18 -20.48 17.75
CA ALA A 84 -9.58 -20.84 17.80
C ALA A 84 -9.97 -21.27 19.22
N VAL A 85 -11.02 -20.67 19.76
CA VAL A 85 -11.57 -21.02 21.07
C VAL A 85 -13.01 -21.49 20.87
N HIS A 86 -13.34 -22.63 21.48
CA HIS A 86 -14.69 -23.19 21.43
C HIS A 86 -15.71 -22.15 21.84
N PRO A 87 -16.80 -21.93 21.08
CA PRO A 87 -17.76 -20.86 21.33
C PRO A 87 -18.29 -20.81 22.77
N GLU A 88 -18.56 -21.96 23.37
CA GLU A 88 -19.09 -22.08 24.74
C GLU A 88 -18.06 -21.76 25.84
N HIS A 89 -16.77 -21.73 25.51
CA HIS A 89 -15.68 -21.49 26.46
C HIS A 89 -14.95 -20.14 26.22
N ARG A 90 -15.57 -19.26 25.43
CA ARG A 90 -15.06 -17.90 25.26
C ARG A 90 -15.21 -17.10 26.55
N GLY A 91 -14.24 -16.23 26.83
CA GLY A 91 -14.21 -15.43 28.07
C GLY A 91 -13.62 -16.16 29.28
N GLU A 92 -13.27 -17.46 29.20
CA GLU A 92 -12.69 -18.25 30.28
C GLU A 92 -11.15 -18.20 30.37
N GLY A 93 -10.48 -17.32 29.61
CA GLY A 93 -9.02 -17.17 29.63
C GLY A 93 -8.27 -18.17 28.71
N VAL A 94 -8.96 -18.97 27.89
CA VAL A 94 -8.36 -19.98 27.01
C VAL A 94 -7.38 -19.35 26.01
N GLY A 95 -7.77 -18.25 25.38
CA GLY A 95 -6.91 -17.54 24.43
C GLY A 95 -5.64 -16.98 25.07
N THR A 96 -5.76 -16.45 26.29
CA THR A 96 -4.63 -15.97 27.12
C THR A 96 -3.65 -17.09 27.43
N ALA A 97 -4.14 -18.23 27.94
CA ALA A 97 -3.30 -19.39 28.25
C ALA A 97 -2.56 -19.93 27.01
N LEU A 98 -3.23 -19.98 25.86
CA LEU A 98 -2.62 -20.36 24.60
C LEU A 98 -1.55 -19.35 24.13
N MET A 99 -1.75 -18.05 24.34
CA MET A 99 -0.77 -17.02 23.99
C MET A 99 0.48 -17.12 24.89
N GLU A 100 0.31 -17.26 26.19
CA GLU A 100 1.42 -17.44 27.13
C GLU A 100 2.29 -18.66 26.76
N ALA A 101 1.65 -19.80 26.47
CA ALA A 101 2.37 -20.99 26.07
C ALA A 101 3.15 -20.82 24.77
N ARG A 102 2.57 -20.16 23.75
CA ARG A 102 3.25 -19.87 22.49
C ARG A 102 4.45 -18.96 22.70
N LEU A 103 4.31 -17.87 23.46
CA LEU A 103 5.40 -16.94 23.75
C LEU A 103 6.54 -17.60 24.51
N LYS A 104 6.24 -18.41 25.51
CA LYS A 104 7.26 -19.17 26.24
C LYS A 104 8.05 -20.11 25.34
N PHE A 105 7.40 -20.69 24.33
CA PHE A 105 8.05 -21.55 23.36
C PHE A 105 8.88 -20.76 22.34
N ALA A 106 8.38 -19.58 21.92
CA ALA A 106 8.99 -18.71 20.94
C ALA A 106 10.25 -17.98 21.46
N ASP A 107 10.29 -17.63 22.75
CA ASP A 107 11.34 -16.83 23.39
C ASP A 107 12.77 -17.34 23.13
N LYS A 108 12.95 -18.66 22.99
CA LYS A 108 14.25 -19.28 22.72
C LYS A 108 14.53 -19.57 21.23
N ARG A 109 13.58 -19.29 20.35
CA ARG A 109 13.63 -19.71 18.94
C ARG A 109 13.49 -18.57 17.96
N LEU A 110 12.84 -17.49 18.37
CA LEU A 110 12.53 -16.36 17.52
C LEU A 110 13.31 -15.11 17.94
N HIS A 111 13.53 -14.24 16.95
CA HIS A 111 13.95 -12.87 17.16
C HIS A 111 12.80 -11.89 16.94
N PHE A 112 11.83 -12.26 16.08
CA PHE A 112 10.66 -11.44 15.77
C PHE A 112 9.40 -12.30 15.74
N GLY A 113 8.39 -11.88 16.48
CA GLY A 113 7.07 -12.50 16.51
C GLY A 113 6.01 -11.55 16.00
N LEU A 114 5.14 -12.02 15.13
CA LEU A 114 4.01 -11.24 14.63
C LEU A 114 2.69 -11.99 14.83
N SER A 115 1.59 -11.25 14.89
CA SER A 115 0.23 -11.77 14.88
C SER A 115 -0.64 -10.89 14.00
N GLU A 116 -1.36 -11.50 13.07
CA GLU A 116 -2.35 -10.83 12.23
C GLU A 116 -3.73 -10.99 12.88
N CYS A 117 -4.18 -9.95 13.57
CA CYS A 117 -5.42 -9.94 14.34
C CYS A 117 -6.57 -9.41 13.49
N ARG A 118 -7.65 -10.21 13.34
CA ARG A 118 -8.88 -9.79 12.63
C ARG A 118 -9.53 -8.59 13.30
N THR A 119 -10.17 -7.75 12.49
CA THR A 119 -10.89 -6.57 12.96
C THR A 119 -12.39 -6.78 13.12
N ALA A 120 -12.92 -7.97 12.83
CA ALA A 120 -14.31 -8.31 13.09
C ALA A 120 -14.70 -8.19 14.60
N HIS A 121 -13.70 -8.30 15.46
CA HIS A 121 -13.81 -8.08 16.91
C HIS A 121 -12.44 -7.82 17.54
N PRO A 122 -12.33 -7.08 18.67
CA PRO A 122 -11.03 -6.67 19.22
C PRO A 122 -10.34 -7.74 20.08
N TYR A 123 -10.93 -8.92 20.30
CA TYR A 123 -10.44 -9.88 21.30
C TYR A 123 -9.02 -10.38 21.03
N ALA A 124 -8.67 -10.69 19.77
CA ALA A 124 -7.32 -11.13 19.43
C ALA A 124 -6.29 -10.02 19.65
N GLN A 125 -6.65 -8.76 19.37
CA GLN A 125 -5.81 -7.59 19.62
C GLN A 125 -5.58 -7.41 21.13
N GLN A 126 -6.65 -7.50 21.95
CA GLN A 126 -6.57 -7.38 23.42
C GLN A 126 -5.67 -8.47 24.03
N ILE A 127 -5.80 -9.72 23.57
CA ILE A 127 -4.91 -10.82 24.02
C ILE A 127 -3.46 -10.52 23.64
N ALA A 128 -3.21 -10.05 22.43
CA ALA A 128 -1.87 -9.69 21.97
C ALA A 128 -1.28 -8.54 22.81
N GLU A 129 -2.03 -7.48 23.04
CA GLU A 129 -1.60 -6.32 23.86
C GLU A 129 -1.29 -6.70 25.31
N THR A 130 -2.12 -7.57 25.92
CA THR A 130 -1.88 -8.08 27.27
C THR A 130 -0.55 -8.80 27.40
N HIS A 131 -0.06 -9.38 26.28
CA HIS A 131 1.19 -10.12 26.20
C HIS A 131 2.32 -9.32 25.53
N ASN A 132 2.26 -8.00 25.54
CA ASN A 132 3.27 -7.10 25.01
C ASN A 132 3.50 -7.17 23.50
N LEU A 133 2.60 -7.77 22.71
CA LEU A 133 2.59 -7.50 21.27
C LEU A 133 2.00 -6.10 21.07
N ARG A 134 2.58 -5.36 20.14
CA ARG A 134 2.17 -3.97 19.86
C ARG A 134 1.81 -3.81 18.39
N PRO A 135 0.85 -2.94 18.06
CA PRO A 135 0.45 -2.71 16.68
C PRO A 135 1.59 -2.03 15.91
N ILE A 136 1.88 -2.57 14.74
CA ILE A 136 2.91 -2.06 13.81
C ILE A 136 2.37 -1.84 12.39
N GLY A 137 1.10 -2.19 12.14
CA GLY A 137 0.48 -2.02 10.85
C GLY A 137 -1.01 -2.35 10.87
N PHE A 138 -1.68 -1.88 9.82
CA PHE A 138 -3.07 -2.19 9.52
C PHE A 138 -3.18 -2.57 8.05
N MET A 139 -3.69 -3.75 7.76
CA MET A 139 -3.81 -4.28 6.40
C MET A 139 -5.28 -4.28 5.99
N PRO A 140 -5.73 -3.27 5.24
CA PRO A 140 -7.14 -3.14 4.86
C PRO A 140 -7.57 -4.27 3.94
N GLN A 141 -8.72 -4.87 4.22
CA GLN A 141 -9.38 -5.85 3.35
C GLN A 141 -8.47 -6.98 2.85
N LYS A 142 -7.49 -7.39 3.66
CA LYS A 142 -6.48 -8.39 3.25
C LYS A 142 -7.06 -9.79 3.05
N VAL A 143 -7.96 -10.22 3.93
CA VAL A 143 -8.46 -11.60 3.97
C VAL A 143 -9.87 -11.66 3.41
N LEU A 144 -10.13 -12.58 2.49
CA LEU A 144 -11.46 -12.87 1.98
C LEU A 144 -12.07 -14.04 2.76
N LEU A 145 -13.14 -13.75 3.50
CA LEU A 145 -14.02 -14.71 4.16
C LEU A 145 -15.38 -14.69 3.44
N ASP A 146 -16.48 -14.45 4.15
CA ASP A 146 -17.78 -14.12 3.53
C ASP A 146 -17.71 -12.75 2.85
N LYS A 147 -16.96 -11.81 3.45
CA LYS A 147 -16.55 -10.53 2.88
C LYS A 147 -15.06 -10.31 3.16
N ARG A 148 -14.47 -9.31 2.51
CA ARG A 148 -13.10 -8.92 2.83
C ARG A 148 -13.02 -8.32 4.23
N GLU A 149 -12.06 -8.78 5.00
CA GLU A 149 -11.77 -8.28 6.35
C GLU A 149 -10.37 -7.70 6.44
N SER A 150 -10.26 -6.68 7.26
CA SER A 150 -8.98 -6.05 7.59
C SER A 150 -8.31 -6.75 8.76
N LEU A 151 -6.99 -6.62 8.83
CA LEU A 151 -6.16 -7.19 9.90
C LEU A 151 -5.31 -6.11 10.54
N VAL A 152 -5.16 -6.15 11.86
CA VAL A 152 -4.12 -5.41 12.58
C VAL A 152 -2.90 -6.30 12.71
N MET A 153 -1.74 -5.81 12.28
CA MET A 153 -0.46 -6.49 12.48
C MET A 153 0.12 -6.08 13.83
N MET A 154 0.25 -7.05 14.72
CA MET A 154 0.85 -6.89 16.04
C MET A 154 2.21 -7.58 16.07
N ALA A 155 3.20 -7.01 16.76
CA ALA A 155 4.53 -7.61 16.86
C ALA A 155 5.16 -7.51 18.24
N CYS A 156 6.12 -8.39 18.47
CA CYS A 156 7.08 -8.34 19.58
C CYS A 156 8.45 -8.81 19.13
N THR A 157 9.48 -8.46 19.88
CA THR A 157 10.87 -8.86 19.62
C THR A 157 11.40 -9.71 20.76
N PHE A 158 12.29 -10.68 20.43
CA PHE A 158 12.92 -11.59 21.37
C PHE A 158 14.44 -11.51 21.27
N GLY A 159 15.12 -11.90 22.35
CA GLY A 159 16.58 -12.01 22.38
C GLY A 159 17.31 -10.75 21.90
N PRO A 160 18.36 -10.88 21.09
CA PRO A 160 19.19 -9.76 20.64
C PRO A 160 18.61 -8.97 19.46
N ALA A 161 17.35 -9.19 19.06
CA ALA A 161 16.79 -8.57 17.87
C ALA A 161 16.86 -7.03 17.88
N ARG A 162 16.73 -6.41 19.05
CA ARG A 162 16.82 -4.94 19.23
C ARG A 162 18.24 -4.43 19.08
N ASP A 163 19.21 -5.15 19.65
CA ASP A 163 20.64 -4.76 19.64
C ASP A 163 21.26 -4.92 18.25
N LEU A 164 20.72 -5.88 17.47
CA LEU A 164 21.16 -6.15 16.11
C LEU A 164 20.49 -5.25 15.05
N ARG A 165 19.54 -4.40 15.46
CA ARG A 165 18.83 -3.52 14.51
C ARG A 165 19.79 -2.55 13.85
N SER A 166 19.79 -2.52 12.51
CA SER A 166 20.53 -1.52 11.74
C SER A 166 19.95 -0.12 11.96
N ASN A 167 20.82 0.90 11.96
CA ASN A 167 20.44 2.28 12.26
C ASN A 167 20.03 3.05 10.99
N ASN A 168 19.33 4.17 11.23
CA ASN A 168 19.04 5.20 10.24
C ASN A 168 18.32 4.67 8.97
N PRO A 169 17.19 3.97 9.09
CA PRO A 169 16.38 3.60 7.95
C PRO A 169 15.97 4.85 7.15
N ARG A 170 15.98 4.73 5.82
CA ARG A 170 15.65 5.80 4.89
C ARG A 170 14.33 5.51 4.22
N VAL A 171 13.31 6.28 4.57
CA VAL A 171 11.93 6.02 4.13
C VAL A 171 11.36 7.20 3.35
N ILE A 172 10.42 6.92 2.46
CA ILE A 172 9.62 7.97 1.81
C ILE A 172 8.72 8.67 2.84
N PRO A 173 8.33 9.95 2.64
CA PRO A 173 7.49 10.69 3.58
C PRO A 173 6.19 9.97 3.95
N GLU A 174 5.59 9.27 3.00
CA GLU A 174 4.34 8.51 3.19
C GLU A 174 4.47 7.35 4.19
N ALA A 175 5.69 6.84 4.41
CA ALA A 175 5.96 5.76 5.36
C ALA A 175 6.50 6.26 6.71
N PHE A 176 6.87 7.54 6.82
CA PHE A 176 7.60 8.07 7.96
C PHE A 176 6.79 8.02 9.26
N LEU A 177 5.57 8.55 9.27
CA LEU A 177 4.73 8.57 10.48
C LEU A 177 4.33 7.15 10.92
N LEU A 178 4.03 6.27 9.97
CA LEU A 178 3.75 4.87 10.27
C LEU A 178 4.96 4.17 10.91
N GLY A 179 6.16 4.41 10.36
CA GLY A 179 7.40 3.86 10.90
C GLY A 179 7.72 4.42 12.29
N GLN A 180 7.56 5.73 12.50
CA GLN A 180 7.74 6.36 13.79
C GLN A 180 6.83 5.71 14.84
N LEU A 181 5.53 5.62 14.57
CA LEU A 181 4.56 5.06 15.50
C LEU A 181 4.85 3.57 15.80
N ALA A 182 5.24 2.79 14.79
CA ALA A 182 5.61 1.38 14.99
C ALA A 182 6.86 1.22 15.89
N LEU A 183 7.87 2.08 15.73
CA LEU A 183 9.05 2.10 16.59
C LEU A 183 8.70 2.49 18.03
N GLU A 184 7.90 3.54 18.21
CA GLU A 184 7.42 4.00 19.52
C GLU A 184 6.63 2.91 20.24
N ASN A 185 5.71 2.25 19.54
CA ASN A 185 4.91 1.15 20.07
C ASN A 185 5.76 -0.01 20.59
N LEU A 186 6.87 -0.32 19.90
CA LEU A 186 7.81 -1.37 20.31
C LEU A 186 8.88 -0.87 21.31
N GLY A 187 8.86 0.41 21.70
CA GLY A 187 9.86 1.02 22.60
C GLY A 187 11.25 1.06 21.98
N LEU A 188 11.33 1.25 20.67
CA LEU A 188 12.56 1.39 19.90
C LEU A 188 12.85 2.88 19.64
N ARG A 189 14.13 3.19 19.44
CA ARG A 189 14.54 4.56 19.09
C ARG A 189 14.01 4.92 17.69
N ASN A 190 13.39 6.10 17.59
CA ASN A 190 13.06 6.70 16.31
C ASN A 190 14.31 7.35 15.71
N ASP A 191 14.92 6.68 14.76
CA ASP A 191 16.10 7.12 14.00
C ASP A 191 15.80 7.15 12.48
N LEU A 192 14.52 7.21 12.11
CA LEU A 192 14.07 7.27 10.73
C LEU A 192 14.53 8.56 10.04
N ILE A 193 14.93 8.42 8.79
CA ILE A 193 15.27 9.54 7.91
C ILE A 193 14.24 9.59 6.79
N ALA A 194 13.41 10.64 6.76
CA ALA A 194 12.54 10.90 5.62
C ALA A 194 13.35 11.39 4.42
N VAL A 195 13.17 10.76 3.26
CA VAL A 195 13.81 11.15 2.00
C VAL A 195 12.77 11.69 1.06
N GLU A 196 12.70 13.03 0.95
CA GLU A 196 11.70 13.72 0.13
C GLU A 196 11.98 13.58 -1.37
N ASP A 197 13.22 13.86 -1.78
CA ASP A 197 13.66 13.88 -3.16
C ASP A 197 14.34 12.56 -3.56
N VAL A 198 13.51 11.55 -3.81
CA VAL A 198 13.98 10.27 -4.36
C VAL A 198 13.13 9.90 -5.57
N ASP A 199 13.82 9.58 -6.66
CA ASP A 199 13.17 9.02 -7.84
C ASP A 199 12.93 7.52 -7.65
N GLY A 200 11.77 7.06 -8.17
CA GLY A 200 11.53 5.63 -8.34
C GLY A 200 12.44 5.05 -9.42
N TYR A 201 12.45 3.73 -9.54
CA TYR A 201 13.14 3.07 -10.63
C TYR A 201 12.54 3.49 -11.97
N PRO A 202 13.37 3.77 -12.98
CA PRO A 202 12.87 4.05 -14.31
C PRO A 202 12.13 2.84 -14.86
N ILE A 203 11.05 3.09 -15.60
CA ILE A 203 10.32 2.03 -16.31
C ILE A 203 11.00 1.81 -17.67
N GLY A 204 11.74 0.71 -17.78
CA GLY A 204 12.42 0.38 -19.02
C GLY A 204 11.46 0.02 -20.16
N THR A 205 11.92 0.20 -21.38
CA THR A 205 11.19 -0.13 -22.60
C THR A 205 11.95 -1.17 -23.43
N GLY A 206 11.24 -1.86 -24.34
CA GLY A 206 11.87 -2.86 -25.20
C GLY A 206 12.06 -4.23 -24.56
N PHE A 207 11.42 -4.47 -23.41
CA PHE A 207 11.34 -5.78 -22.78
C PHE A 207 10.06 -6.50 -23.19
N GLN A 208 10.14 -7.82 -23.24
CA GLN A 208 9.00 -8.72 -23.34
C GLN A 208 8.78 -9.36 -21.97
N VAL A 209 7.52 -9.43 -21.52
CA VAL A 209 7.15 -10.12 -20.28
C VAL A 209 6.45 -11.42 -20.60
N GLU A 210 6.77 -12.47 -19.86
CA GLU A 210 6.09 -13.75 -19.94
C GLU A 210 6.05 -14.42 -18.56
N GLU A 211 5.07 -15.28 -18.33
CA GLU A 211 5.04 -16.14 -17.16
C GLU A 211 6.00 -17.31 -17.37
N LEU A 212 6.80 -17.60 -16.35
CA LEU A 212 7.80 -18.65 -16.39
C LEU A 212 7.12 -20.02 -16.39
N THR A 213 7.45 -20.84 -17.39
CA THR A 213 7.10 -22.27 -17.41
C THR A 213 8.16 -23.10 -16.69
N GLU A 214 7.82 -24.34 -16.28
CA GLU A 214 8.73 -25.23 -15.57
C GLU A 214 10.06 -25.49 -16.29
N ASP A 215 10.06 -25.47 -17.62
CA ASP A 215 11.25 -25.67 -18.45
C ASP A 215 12.31 -24.56 -18.34
N VAL A 216 11.93 -23.39 -17.81
CA VAL A 216 12.80 -22.22 -17.76
C VAL A 216 13.41 -21.98 -16.35
N LEU A 217 13.00 -22.77 -15.35
CA LEU A 217 13.57 -22.72 -13.99
C LEU A 217 15.12 -22.74 -13.96
N PRO A 218 15.83 -23.55 -14.78
CA PRO A 218 17.29 -23.53 -14.80
C PRO A 218 17.91 -22.18 -15.23
N HIS A 219 17.17 -21.34 -15.94
CA HIS A 219 17.65 -20.03 -16.36
C HIS A 219 17.62 -19.00 -15.23
N LEU A 220 16.72 -19.15 -14.23
CA LEU A 220 16.71 -18.31 -13.02
C LEU A 220 17.98 -18.51 -12.18
N LEU A 221 18.55 -19.71 -12.18
CA LEU A 221 19.81 -20.00 -11.47
C LEU A 221 20.99 -19.20 -12.01
N ARG A 222 20.97 -18.80 -13.28
CA ARG A 222 22.01 -17.95 -13.88
C ARG A 222 21.92 -16.48 -13.45
N ILE A 223 20.74 -16.05 -13.01
CA ILE A 223 20.51 -14.68 -12.52
C ILE A 223 20.80 -14.59 -11.01
N GLU A 224 21.11 -15.71 -10.35
CA GLU A 224 21.39 -15.79 -8.92
C GLU A 224 22.46 -14.80 -8.44
N ARG A 225 23.43 -14.44 -9.29
CA ARG A 225 24.42 -13.40 -8.95
C ARG A 225 23.81 -12.02 -8.77
N GLY A 226 22.75 -11.67 -9.50
CA GLY A 226 21.98 -10.44 -9.30
C GLY A 226 21.16 -10.46 -8.00
N ARG A 227 20.68 -11.64 -7.60
CA ARG A 227 19.90 -11.83 -6.37
C ARG A 227 20.72 -11.57 -5.11
N LEU A 228 22.00 -11.93 -5.09
CA LEU A 228 22.89 -11.77 -3.92
C LEU A 228 23.38 -10.33 -3.73
N SER A 229 23.35 -9.51 -4.79
CA SER A 229 23.90 -8.15 -4.74
C SER A 229 22.89 -7.08 -4.28
N ARG A 230 21.59 -7.28 -4.47
CA ARG A 230 20.55 -6.27 -4.17
C ARG A 230 19.22 -6.93 -3.81
N ARG A 231 19.05 -7.31 -2.56
CA ARG A 231 17.77 -7.82 -2.08
C ARG A 231 16.90 -6.68 -1.57
N HIS A 232 15.99 -6.19 -2.39
CA HIS A 232 15.09 -5.08 -2.05
C HIS A 232 13.71 -5.53 -1.58
N ILE A 233 13.28 -6.74 -1.96
CA ILE A 233 12.01 -7.37 -1.57
C ILE A 233 12.29 -8.58 -0.69
N PHE A 234 11.55 -8.70 0.39
CA PHE A 234 11.71 -9.74 1.41
C PHE A 234 10.43 -10.57 1.54
N GLY A 235 10.24 -11.51 0.64
CA GLY A 235 9.20 -12.52 0.77
C GLY A 235 9.70 -13.78 1.49
N ASN A 236 8.76 -14.69 1.75
CA ASN A 236 9.04 -16.00 2.33
C ASN A 236 9.68 -16.92 1.27
N LEU A 237 11.00 -16.83 1.12
CA LEU A 237 11.79 -17.69 0.26
C LEU A 237 12.65 -18.59 1.11
N GLN A 238 12.43 -19.91 0.99
CA GLN A 238 13.31 -20.89 1.58
C GLN A 238 14.30 -21.40 0.54
N LEU A 239 15.59 -21.18 0.80
CA LEU A 239 16.69 -21.77 0.05
C LEU A 239 17.20 -22.97 0.85
N SER A 240 16.89 -24.18 0.42
CA SER A 240 17.51 -25.35 1.01
C SER A 240 18.62 -25.90 0.10
N TYR A 241 19.84 -26.00 0.64
CA TYR A 241 21.02 -26.60 -0.01
C TYR A 241 21.42 -26.01 -1.37
N GLY A 242 21.26 -24.69 -1.56
CA GLY A 242 21.65 -24.03 -2.81
C GLY A 242 20.74 -24.33 -4.00
N LEU A 243 19.66 -25.08 -3.80
CA LEU A 243 18.63 -25.32 -4.79
C LEU A 243 17.38 -24.52 -4.46
N PHE A 244 16.78 -23.94 -5.48
CA PHE A 244 15.47 -23.33 -5.40
C PHE A 244 14.42 -24.40 -5.17
N PHE A 245 13.86 -24.48 -3.97
CA PHE A 245 12.57 -25.08 -3.79
C PHE A 245 11.53 -23.95 -3.79
N LEU A 246 10.76 -23.86 -4.85
CA LEU A 246 9.47 -23.18 -4.84
C LEU A 246 8.58 -23.97 -3.89
N GLN A 247 8.56 -23.61 -2.61
CA GLN A 247 7.82 -24.36 -1.58
C GLN A 247 6.31 -24.19 -1.66
N SER A 248 5.84 -23.25 -2.45
CA SER A 248 4.42 -23.02 -2.66
C SER A 248 4.02 -23.55 -4.04
N ARG A 249 3.06 -24.47 -4.09
CA ARG A 249 2.43 -24.93 -5.35
C ARG A 249 1.81 -23.78 -6.15
N ASN A 250 1.61 -22.61 -5.53
CA ASN A 250 1.01 -21.42 -6.12
C ASN A 250 2.04 -20.32 -6.41
N SER A 251 3.34 -20.62 -6.37
CA SER A 251 4.38 -19.66 -6.73
C SER A 251 4.50 -19.52 -8.23
N ARG A 252 4.55 -18.28 -8.70
CA ARG A 252 4.66 -17.91 -10.12
C ARG A 252 5.78 -16.88 -10.29
N TYR A 253 6.32 -16.82 -11.51
CA TYR A 253 7.32 -15.83 -11.88
C TYR A 253 6.95 -15.16 -13.20
N LEU A 254 6.99 -13.83 -13.23
CA LEU A 254 7.08 -13.07 -14.46
C LEU A 254 8.55 -12.80 -14.76
N VAL A 255 8.98 -13.05 -15.98
CA VAL A 255 10.33 -12.80 -16.45
C VAL A 255 10.34 -11.71 -17.52
N ALA A 256 11.32 -10.82 -17.43
CA ALA A 256 11.61 -9.83 -18.47
C ALA A 256 12.67 -10.39 -19.40
N ARG A 257 12.41 -10.34 -20.72
CA ARG A 257 13.37 -10.73 -21.77
C ARG A 257 13.79 -9.53 -22.61
N GLN A 258 15.06 -9.53 -22.97
CA GLN A 258 15.63 -8.62 -23.97
C GLN A 258 16.56 -9.45 -24.87
N ASP A 259 16.41 -9.35 -26.19
CA ASP A 259 17.19 -10.11 -27.18
C ASP A 259 17.19 -11.63 -26.91
N GLY A 260 16.03 -12.17 -26.51
CA GLY A 260 15.85 -13.59 -26.17
C GLY A 260 16.45 -14.05 -24.84
N LYS A 261 17.11 -13.15 -24.08
CA LYS A 261 17.72 -13.46 -22.77
C LYS A 261 16.87 -12.94 -21.64
N ILE A 262 16.77 -13.71 -20.54
CA ILE A 262 16.13 -13.24 -19.32
C ILE A 262 17.07 -12.22 -18.65
N VAL A 263 16.56 -11.01 -18.40
CA VAL A 263 17.29 -9.90 -17.76
C VAL A 263 16.78 -9.59 -16.35
N GLY A 264 15.63 -10.14 -15.96
CA GLY A 264 15.08 -10.03 -14.62
C GLY A 264 13.86 -10.91 -14.43
N ALA A 265 13.45 -11.08 -13.18
CA ALA A 265 12.27 -11.84 -12.81
C ALA A 265 11.63 -11.29 -11.51
N ILE A 266 10.32 -11.39 -11.40
CA ILE A 266 9.57 -11.12 -10.17
C ILE A 266 8.77 -12.34 -9.77
N GLY A 267 9.01 -12.83 -8.55
CA GLY A 267 8.36 -14.01 -7.99
C GLY A 267 7.25 -13.61 -7.02
N PHE A 268 6.12 -14.31 -7.08
CA PHE A 268 4.97 -14.07 -6.21
C PHE A 268 4.17 -15.35 -5.98
N THR A 269 3.36 -15.35 -4.92
CA THR A 269 2.31 -16.35 -4.70
C THR A 269 0.98 -15.76 -5.10
N LEU A 270 0.14 -16.58 -5.75
CA LEU A 270 -1.24 -16.27 -6.08
C LEU A 270 -2.16 -17.12 -5.22
N ASP A 271 -3.03 -16.48 -4.45
CA ASP A 271 -4.14 -17.12 -3.76
C ASP A 271 -5.42 -16.86 -4.56
N ASP A 272 -5.82 -17.85 -5.35
CA ASP A 272 -7.01 -17.77 -6.21
C ASP A 272 -8.31 -17.64 -5.40
N ILE A 273 -8.36 -18.24 -4.20
CA ILE A 273 -9.54 -18.19 -3.31
C ILE A 273 -9.61 -16.82 -2.64
N GLY A 274 -8.50 -16.39 -2.05
CA GLY A 274 -8.39 -15.08 -1.39
C GLY A 274 -8.26 -13.92 -2.36
N ARG A 275 -8.14 -14.17 -3.67
CA ARG A 275 -7.90 -13.17 -4.73
C ARG A 275 -6.77 -12.21 -4.34
N SER A 276 -5.68 -12.79 -3.86
CA SER A 276 -4.56 -11.99 -3.35
C SER A 276 -3.22 -12.44 -3.88
N ILE A 277 -2.32 -11.46 -4.04
CA ILE A 277 -0.94 -11.69 -4.47
C ILE A 277 0.00 -11.22 -3.36
N LYS A 278 1.00 -12.05 -3.07
CA LYS A 278 2.11 -11.71 -2.19
C LYS A 278 3.42 -11.87 -2.95
N VAL A 279 4.14 -10.76 -3.10
CA VAL A 279 5.42 -10.77 -3.79
C VAL A 279 6.50 -11.39 -2.91
N LEU A 280 7.30 -12.29 -3.51
CA LEU A 280 8.32 -13.05 -2.81
C LEU A 280 9.70 -12.44 -3.01
N GLU A 281 10.04 -12.11 -4.25
CA GLU A 281 11.34 -11.56 -4.60
C GLU A 281 11.30 -10.79 -5.92
N LEU A 282 12.27 -9.92 -6.10
CA LEU A 282 12.60 -9.27 -7.35
C LEU A 282 14.07 -9.57 -7.66
N ILE A 283 14.34 -10.10 -8.84
CA ILE A 283 15.66 -10.38 -9.34
C ILE A 283 15.87 -9.46 -10.55
N ASP A 284 16.78 -8.55 -10.44
CA ASP A 284 17.10 -7.60 -11.49
C ASP A 284 18.62 -7.45 -11.66
N LEU A 285 19.02 -7.07 -12.86
CA LEU A 285 20.39 -6.70 -13.17
C LEU A 285 20.52 -5.19 -13.37
N ARG A 286 19.38 -4.46 -13.46
CA ARG A 286 19.31 -3.03 -13.74
C ARG A 286 18.01 -2.46 -13.17
N ASP A 287 18.06 -1.24 -12.71
CA ASP A 287 16.92 -0.53 -12.09
C ASP A 287 15.72 -0.35 -13.05
N ASP A 288 15.97 -0.21 -14.38
CA ASP A 288 14.92 -0.09 -15.39
C ASP A 288 14.14 -1.40 -15.63
N VAL A 289 14.80 -2.55 -15.42
CA VAL A 289 14.16 -3.87 -15.42
C VAL A 289 13.28 -4.04 -14.18
N ALA A 290 13.77 -3.57 -13.01
CA ALA A 290 13.01 -3.61 -11.78
C ALA A 290 11.71 -2.79 -11.88
N GLY A 291 11.79 -1.55 -12.36
CA GLY A 291 10.63 -0.70 -12.59
C GLY A 291 9.64 -1.31 -13.60
N PHE A 292 10.14 -1.89 -14.68
CA PHE A 292 9.31 -2.58 -15.68
C PHE A 292 8.56 -3.77 -15.06
N LEU A 293 9.25 -4.68 -14.35
CA LEU A 293 8.64 -5.88 -13.77
C LEU A 293 7.60 -5.54 -12.69
N LEU A 294 7.84 -4.53 -11.87
CA LEU A 294 6.87 -4.07 -10.87
C LEU A 294 5.61 -3.52 -11.53
N LYS A 295 5.74 -2.74 -12.60
CA LYS A 295 4.62 -2.23 -13.39
C LYS A 295 3.84 -3.36 -14.07
N GLU A 296 4.54 -4.29 -14.70
CA GLU A 296 3.90 -5.43 -15.37
C GLU A 296 3.15 -6.32 -14.37
N LEU A 297 3.74 -6.61 -13.21
CA LEU A 297 3.05 -7.36 -12.16
C LEU A 297 1.77 -6.65 -11.71
N ASP A 298 1.80 -5.33 -11.53
CA ASP A 298 0.62 -4.54 -11.16
C ASP A 298 -0.49 -4.66 -12.21
N LEU A 299 -0.15 -4.59 -13.50
CA LEU A 299 -1.09 -4.78 -14.61
C LEU A 299 -1.65 -6.20 -14.66
N TRP A 300 -0.78 -7.22 -14.54
CA TRP A 300 -1.18 -8.63 -14.58
C TRP A 300 -2.02 -9.00 -13.36
N ALA A 301 -1.71 -8.46 -12.19
CA ALA A 301 -2.49 -8.68 -10.96
C ALA A 301 -3.96 -8.34 -11.17
N GLN A 302 -4.25 -7.20 -11.79
CA GLN A 302 -5.61 -6.76 -12.04
C GLN A 302 -6.25 -7.44 -13.25
N GLN A 303 -5.55 -7.46 -14.40
CA GLN A 303 -6.15 -7.81 -15.69
C GLN A 303 -6.16 -9.31 -15.97
N ILE A 304 -5.17 -10.04 -15.47
CA ILE A 304 -4.97 -11.46 -15.79
C ILE A 304 -5.34 -12.34 -14.59
N TYR A 305 -4.88 -11.99 -13.40
CA TYR A 305 -5.12 -12.82 -12.21
C TYR A 305 -6.38 -12.44 -11.44
N GLY A 306 -7.03 -11.31 -11.77
CA GLY A 306 -8.23 -10.86 -11.07
C GLY A 306 -8.00 -10.65 -9.56
N ALA A 307 -6.78 -10.27 -9.18
CA ALA A 307 -6.46 -10.00 -7.81
C ALA A 307 -7.21 -8.76 -7.31
N GLU A 308 -7.62 -8.79 -6.05
CA GLU A 308 -8.28 -7.68 -5.36
C GLU A 308 -7.35 -7.02 -4.33
N TYR A 309 -6.30 -7.74 -3.92
CA TYR A 309 -5.30 -7.29 -2.96
C TYR A 309 -3.91 -7.77 -3.39
N ILE A 310 -2.92 -6.89 -3.30
CA ILE A 310 -1.50 -7.24 -3.50
C ILE A 310 -0.66 -6.63 -2.39
N GLU A 311 0.30 -7.40 -1.84
CA GLU A 311 1.25 -6.92 -0.84
C GLU A 311 2.70 -7.21 -1.24
N ILE A 312 3.58 -6.27 -0.90
CA ILE A 312 5.02 -6.36 -1.11
C ILE A 312 5.73 -5.89 0.16
N THR A 313 6.68 -6.67 0.66
CA THR A 313 7.54 -6.27 1.78
C THR A 313 8.89 -5.81 1.24
N VAL A 314 9.24 -4.55 1.47
CA VAL A 314 10.45 -3.92 0.95
C VAL A 314 11.36 -3.42 2.06
N SER A 315 12.63 -3.21 1.74
CA SER A 315 13.59 -2.63 2.66
C SER A 315 13.23 -1.20 3.06
N ALA A 316 13.37 -0.90 4.36
CA ALA A 316 13.28 0.47 4.85
C ALA A 316 14.56 1.31 4.58
N TYR A 317 15.58 0.75 3.93
CA TYR A 317 16.86 1.41 3.66
C TYR A 317 17.02 1.81 2.18
N TRP A 318 16.12 1.38 1.30
CA TRP A 318 16.14 1.69 -0.14
C TRP A 318 14.90 2.47 -0.56
N PRO A 319 14.92 3.80 -0.47
CA PRO A 319 13.74 4.63 -0.76
C PRO A 319 13.30 4.58 -2.23
N SER A 320 14.18 4.25 -3.17
CA SER A 320 13.82 4.18 -4.60
C SER A 320 12.76 3.11 -4.91
N ILE A 321 12.85 1.91 -4.30
CA ILE A 321 11.81 0.90 -4.48
C ILE A 321 10.49 1.30 -3.80
N GLN A 322 10.57 1.93 -2.62
CA GLN A 322 9.40 2.44 -1.91
C GLN A 322 8.68 3.50 -2.77
N ARG A 323 9.46 4.42 -3.40
CA ARG A 323 8.94 5.44 -4.30
C ARG A 323 8.33 4.83 -5.57
N THR A 324 8.98 3.81 -6.16
CA THR A 324 8.43 3.08 -7.32
C THR A 324 7.05 2.51 -7.00
N LEU A 325 6.92 1.82 -5.87
CA LEU A 325 5.64 1.25 -5.44
C LEU A 325 4.60 2.33 -5.12
N SER A 326 5.01 3.40 -4.44
CA SER A 326 4.12 4.54 -4.20
C SER A 326 3.60 5.14 -5.52
N ASN A 327 4.45 5.30 -6.54
CA ASN A 327 4.04 5.77 -7.87
C ASN A 327 3.07 4.80 -8.58
N LEU A 328 3.20 3.50 -8.34
CA LEU A 328 2.27 2.47 -8.83
C LEU A 328 0.97 2.36 -8.01
N GLY A 329 0.78 3.19 -6.98
CA GLY A 329 -0.45 3.24 -6.20
C GLY A 329 -0.44 2.38 -4.94
N PHE A 330 0.69 1.83 -4.53
CA PHE A 330 0.83 1.12 -3.26
C PHE A 330 0.92 2.11 -2.09
N VAL A 331 0.36 1.70 -0.95
CA VAL A 331 0.35 2.45 0.30
C VAL A 331 1.12 1.67 1.37
N PRO A 332 1.97 2.32 2.19
CA PRO A 332 2.57 1.70 3.36
C PRO A 332 1.48 1.27 4.36
N VAL A 333 1.45 -0.03 4.72
CA VAL A 333 0.42 -0.60 5.61
C VAL A 333 1.00 -1.16 6.91
N ALA A 334 2.29 -1.45 6.96
CA ALA A 334 2.99 -1.85 8.18
C ALA A 334 4.47 -1.49 8.12
N TYR A 335 5.04 -1.19 9.28
CA TYR A 335 6.48 -1.02 9.45
C TYR A 335 6.97 -2.09 10.44
N CYS A 336 7.90 -2.94 9.99
CA CYS A 336 8.39 -4.09 10.76
C CYS A 336 9.86 -3.87 11.14
N PRO A 337 10.16 -3.36 12.34
CA PRO A 337 11.53 -3.14 12.79
C PRO A 337 12.27 -4.47 13.01
N SER A 338 13.55 -4.52 12.71
CA SER A 338 14.39 -5.70 12.94
C SER A 338 13.85 -6.98 12.32
N PHE A 339 13.14 -6.90 11.20
CA PHE A 339 12.41 -8.05 10.64
C PHE A 339 13.34 -9.03 9.92
N VAL A 340 14.26 -8.54 9.08
CA VAL A 340 15.11 -9.38 8.22
C VAL A 340 16.55 -9.42 8.77
N PHE A 341 17.13 -10.62 8.88
CA PHE A 341 18.54 -10.79 9.18
C PHE A 341 19.37 -10.70 7.89
N HIS A 342 20.28 -9.75 7.84
CA HIS A 342 21.14 -9.51 6.69
C HIS A 342 22.60 -9.34 7.15
N GLU A 343 23.47 -10.23 6.66
CA GLU A 343 24.88 -10.31 7.09
C GLU A 343 25.00 -10.47 8.61
N VAL A 344 25.20 -9.37 9.34
CA VAL A 344 25.41 -9.34 10.80
C VAL A 344 24.39 -8.48 11.54
N GLU A 345 23.48 -7.81 10.82
CA GLU A 345 22.49 -6.88 11.35
C GLU A 345 21.06 -7.32 11.00
N ARG A 346 20.08 -6.67 11.62
CA ARG A 346 18.68 -6.85 11.31
C ARG A 346 18.12 -5.58 10.68
N LEU A 347 17.56 -5.74 9.50
CA LEU A 347 16.98 -4.66 8.73
C LEU A 347 15.50 -4.47 9.07
N ASP A 348 15.10 -3.22 9.10
CA ASP A 348 13.70 -2.83 9.11
C ASP A 348 13.09 -2.99 7.71
N THR A 349 11.81 -3.30 7.67
CA THR A 349 11.06 -3.44 6.41
C THR A 349 9.74 -2.67 6.45
N ILE A 350 9.27 -2.30 5.27
CA ILE A 350 7.97 -1.70 5.07
C ILE A 350 7.12 -2.68 4.26
N LYS A 351 5.94 -3.00 4.77
CA LYS A 351 4.93 -3.69 3.99
C LYS A 351 4.08 -2.66 3.26
N MET A 352 4.02 -2.76 1.95
CA MET A 352 3.21 -1.90 1.09
C MET A 352 2.11 -2.74 0.43
N ALA A 353 0.91 -2.20 0.35
CA ALA A 353 -0.22 -2.90 -0.25
C ALA A 353 -0.99 -1.99 -1.22
N LYS A 354 -1.68 -2.63 -2.17
CA LYS A 354 -2.60 -1.99 -3.09
C LYS A 354 -3.90 -2.78 -3.15
N LEU A 355 -5.01 -2.05 -3.18
CA LEU A 355 -6.36 -2.59 -3.37
C LEU A 355 -6.81 -2.30 -4.80
N TYR A 356 -7.42 -3.30 -5.44
CA TYR A 356 -8.10 -3.15 -6.73
C TYR A 356 -9.63 -3.12 -6.57
N VAL A 357 -10.10 -3.06 -5.32
CA VAL A 357 -11.49 -2.89 -4.92
C VAL A 357 -11.64 -1.62 -4.09
N PRO A 358 -12.85 -1.04 -4.00
CA PRO A 358 -13.09 0.12 -3.14
C PRO A 358 -12.70 -0.14 -1.68
N LEU A 359 -12.12 0.85 -1.03
CA LEU A 359 -11.78 0.78 0.39
C LEU A 359 -13.05 0.74 1.23
N ASP A 360 -13.23 -0.34 1.99
CA ASP A 360 -14.34 -0.56 2.92
C ASP A 360 -13.75 -1.06 4.26
N ILE A 361 -13.63 -0.16 5.23
CA ILE A 361 -12.99 -0.41 6.53
C ILE A 361 -13.82 0.12 7.71
N ASP A 362 -15.05 0.56 7.47
CA ASP A 362 -15.89 1.21 8.49
C ASP A 362 -16.31 0.23 9.60
N ASP A 363 -16.40 -1.06 9.30
CA ASP A 363 -16.74 -2.12 10.25
C ASP A 363 -15.56 -2.60 11.12
N ALA A 364 -14.41 -1.92 11.11
CA ALA A 364 -13.23 -2.35 11.85
C ALA A 364 -13.37 -2.10 13.36
N HIS A 365 -13.35 -3.18 14.15
CA HIS A 365 -13.33 -3.12 15.60
C HIS A 365 -11.90 -3.13 16.12
N LEU A 366 -11.45 -2.01 16.66
CA LEU A 366 -10.07 -1.75 17.04
C LEU A 366 -9.93 -1.48 18.53
N THR A 367 -8.79 -1.86 19.09
CA THR A 367 -8.35 -1.35 20.40
C THR A 367 -7.87 0.10 20.26
N ASN A 368 -7.72 0.80 21.38
CA ASN A 368 -7.19 2.17 21.37
C ASN A 368 -5.77 2.23 20.78
N ALA A 369 -4.92 1.26 21.10
CA ALA A 369 -3.55 1.19 20.59
C ALA A 369 -3.49 0.97 19.07
N SER A 370 -4.46 0.25 18.49
CA SER A 370 -4.51 -0.03 17.06
C SER A 370 -5.10 1.13 16.24
N ARG A 371 -5.82 2.07 16.90
CA ARG A 371 -6.55 3.13 16.20
C ARG A 371 -5.65 4.13 15.48
N GLU A 372 -4.56 4.54 16.10
CA GLU A 372 -3.64 5.52 15.49
C GLU A 372 -3.00 4.97 14.21
N ILE A 373 -2.58 3.70 14.23
CA ILE A 373 -2.04 3.03 13.01
C ILE A 373 -3.13 2.91 11.93
N PHE A 374 -4.35 2.55 12.32
CA PHE A 374 -5.48 2.50 11.41
C PHE A 374 -5.73 3.85 10.72
N ASP A 375 -5.77 4.94 11.51
CA ASP A 375 -6.04 6.28 10.98
C ASP A 375 -4.95 6.73 9.98
N LEU A 376 -3.67 6.46 10.27
CA LEU A 376 -2.56 6.74 9.34
C LEU A 376 -2.69 5.97 8.03
N VAL A 377 -2.98 4.67 8.11
CA VAL A 377 -3.12 3.84 6.90
C VAL A 377 -4.36 4.24 6.09
N ARG A 378 -5.50 4.49 6.77
CA ARG A 378 -6.72 5.00 6.12
C ARG A 378 -6.43 6.28 5.36
N GLN A 379 -5.81 7.25 6.02
CA GLN A 379 -5.42 8.53 5.39
C GLN A 379 -4.54 8.30 4.16
N GLY A 380 -3.55 7.40 4.21
CA GLY A 380 -2.68 7.07 3.08
C GLY A 380 -3.46 6.54 1.86
N PHE A 381 -4.47 5.69 2.06
CA PHE A 381 -5.33 5.20 0.98
C PHE A 381 -6.25 6.30 0.44
N GLU A 382 -6.80 7.17 1.29
CA GLU A 382 -7.63 8.30 0.89
C GLU A 382 -6.84 9.32 0.06
N GLU A 383 -5.64 9.70 0.52
CA GLU A 383 -4.72 10.58 -0.21
C GLU A 383 -4.33 9.99 -1.57
N LYS A 384 -4.05 8.68 -1.61
CA LYS A 384 -3.69 7.99 -2.84
C LYS A 384 -4.85 7.96 -3.83
N ARG A 385 -6.08 7.70 -3.37
CA ARG A 385 -7.27 7.75 -4.20
C ARG A 385 -7.49 9.15 -4.77
N GLN A 386 -7.39 10.18 -3.92
CA GLN A 386 -7.50 11.57 -4.37
C GLN A 386 -6.40 11.90 -5.40
N GLY A 387 -5.17 11.46 -5.17
CA GLY A 387 -4.07 11.64 -6.12
C GLY A 387 -4.33 11.00 -7.49
N ILE A 388 -4.93 9.80 -7.53
CA ILE A 388 -5.31 9.13 -8.79
C ILE A 388 -6.43 9.91 -9.50
N GLU A 389 -7.46 10.37 -8.76
CA GLU A 389 -8.54 11.19 -9.32
C GLU A 389 -7.98 12.50 -9.87
N VAL A 390 -7.07 13.13 -9.16
CA VAL A 390 -6.40 14.37 -9.59
C VAL A 390 -5.53 14.12 -10.81
N ASN A 391 -4.72 13.06 -10.86
CA ASN A 391 -3.92 12.71 -12.02
C ASN A 391 -4.78 12.48 -13.28
N ALA A 392 -5.90 11.79 -13.13
CA ALA A 392 -6.84 11.59 -14.23
C ALA A 392 -7.45 12.90 -14.71
N ALA A 393 -7.71 13.84 -13.81
CA ALA A 393 -8.21 15.17 -14.14
C ALA A 393 -7.12 16.05 -14.77
N THR A 394 -5.90 16.05 -14.24
CA THR A 394 -4.80 16.92 -14.65
C THR A 394 -4.16 16.49 -15.96
N GLY A 395 -4.10 15.20 -16.26
CA GLY A 395 -3.46 14.68 -17.48
C GLY A 395 -4.09 15.15 -18.80
N HIS A 396 -5.34 15.61 -18.76
CA HIS A 396 -6.05 16.15 -19.93
C HIS A 396 -6.00 17.67 -20.04
N ILE A 397 -5.43 18.36 -19.06
CA ILE A 397 -5.44 19.83 -19.01
C ILE A 397 -4.22 20.38 -19.77
N ALA A 398 -4.48 21.34 -20.64
CA ALA A 398 -3.48 21.90 -21.57
C ALA A 398 -2.20 22.38 -20.87
N ILE A 399 -2.30 22.96 -19.66
CA ILE A 399 -1.13 23.49 -18.94
C ILE A 399 -0.20 22.39 -18.39
N PHE A 400 -0.66 21.13 -18.28
CA PHE A 400 0.16 20.00 -17.83
C PHE A 400 0.58 19.06 -18.97
N GLN A 401 0.31 19.41 -20.21
CA GLN A 401 0.77 18.64 -21.36
C GLN A 401 2.30 18.54 -21.41
N GLY A 402 2.81 17.34 -21.74
CA GLY A 402 4.24 17.08 -21.83
C GLY A 402 4.94 16.86 -20.48
N LEU A 403 4.18 16.79 -19.38
CA LEU A 403 4.68 16.27 -18.12
C LEU A 403 4.68 14.74 -18.16
N GLU A 404 5.71 14.15 -17.56
CA GLU A 404 5.81 12.70 -17.38
C GLU A 404 4.94 12.26 -16.20
N ASP A 405 4.60 10.96 -16.10
CA ASP A 405 3.74 10.42 -15.03
C ASP A 405 4.26 10.77 -13.61
N GLY A 406 5.58 10.72 -13.40
CA GLY A 406 6.20 11.11 -12.12
C GLY A 406 6.10 12.62 -11.82
N GLU A 407 6.11 13.47 -12.86
CA GLU A 407 5.92 14.92 -12.73
C GLU A 407 4.46 15.25 -12.45
N LEU A 408 3.52 14.57 -13.12
CA LEU A 408 2.08 14.69 -12.87
C LEU A 408 1.72 14.26 -11.44
N THR A 409 2.33 13.19 -10.94
CA THR A 409 2.14 12.73 -9.55
C THR A 409 2.56 13.80 -8.54
N LYS A 410 3.65 14.54 -8.79
CA LYS A 410 4.11 15.62 -7.91
C LYS A 410 3.14 16.81 -7.92
N ILE A 411 2.58 17.17 -9.09
CA ILE A 411 1.51 18.17 -9.21
C ILE A 411 0.27 17.71 -8.45
N ALA A 412 -0.16 16.46 -8.66
CA ALA A 412 -1.34 15.92 -8.00
C ALA A 412 -1.21 15.92 -6.46
N GLY A 413 0.00 15.70 -5.94
CA GLY A 413 0.28 15.72 -4.51
C GLY A 413 0.04 17.08 -3.82
N ILE A 414 0.00 18.17 -4.58
CA ILE A 414 -0.29 19.52 -4.07
C ILE A 414 -1.68 20.05 -4.46
N CYS A 415 -2.45 19.24 -5.20
CA CYS A 415 -3.81 19.57 -5.61
C CYS A 415 -4.85 19.04 -4.60
N ARG A 416 -6.02 19.67 -4.54
CA ARG A 416 -7.14 19.26 -3.71
C ARG A 416 -8.42 19.22 -4.54
N VAL A 417 -9.25 18.19 -4.32
CA VAL A 417 -10.57 18.10 -4.91
C VAL A 417 -11.53 18.93 -4.06
N ILE A 418 -12.32 19.80 -4.70
CA ILE A 418 -13.30 20.68 -4.06
C ILE A 418 -14.61 20.57 -4.84
N GLU A 419 -15.72 20.55 -4.12
CA GLU A 419 -17.08 20.54 -4.68
C GLU A 419 -17.81 21.81 -4.31
N PHE A 420 -18.55 22.36 -5.27
CA PHE A 420 -19.41 23.52 -5.08
C PHE A 420 -20.83 23.19 -5.57
N LYS A 421 -21.81 23.86 -4.99
CA LYS A 421 -23.21 23.74 -5.39
C LYS A 421 -23.55 24.78 -6.42
N LYS A 422 -24.57 24.48 -7.25
CA LYS A 422 -25.12 25.45 -8.19
C LYS A 422 -25.43 26.77 -7.51
N GLY A 423 -24.91 27.87 -8.07
CA GLY A 423 -25.04 29.24 -7.57
C GLY A 423 -23.92 29.71 -6.64
N ASP A 424 -23.00 28.80 -6.23
CA ASP A 424 -21.85 29.21 -5.44
C ASP A 424 -20.90 30.07 -6.25
N VAL A 425 -20.36 31.11 -5.61
CA VAL A 425 -19.34 32.00 -6.20
C VAL A 425 -17.98 31.41 -5.89
N ILE A 426 -17.22 31.03 -6.91
CA ILE A 426 -15.92 30.35 -6.81
C ILE A 426 -14.77 31.38 -6.82
N LEU A 427 -14.85 32.37 -7.69
CA LEU A 427 -13.92 33.48 -7.78
C LEU A 427 -14.70 34.78 -7.80
N ARG A 428 -14.18 35.85 -7.17
CA ARG A 428 -14.70 37.19 -7.29
C ARG A 428 -13.68 38.09 -7.96
N GLU A 429 -14.12 38.89 -8.93
CA GLU A 429 -13.30 39.91 -9.57
C GLU A 429 -12.73 40.87 -8.52
N GLY A 430 -11.43 41.15 -8.61
CA GLY A 430 -10.72 42.04 -7.70
C GLY A 430 -10.26 41.40 -6.39
N GLU A 431 -10.73 40.20 -6.04
CA GLU A 431 -10.17 39.43 -4.90
C GLU A 431 -8.77 38.94 -5.23
N GLN A 432 -7.90 38.86 -4.19
CA GLN A 432 -6.54 38.36 -4.32
C GLN A 432 -6.55 36.95 -4.87
N GLY A 433 -5.93 36.74 -6.01
CA GLY A 433 -5.83 35.43 -6.64
C GLY A 433 -4.85 34.51 -5.89
N GLN A 434 -5.38 33.50 -5.24
CA GLN A 434 -4.58 32.51 -4.47
C GLN A 434 -4.70 31.11 -5.03
N HIS A 435 -5.72 30.83 -5.82
CA HIS A 435 -6.06 29.51 -6.31
C HIS A 435 -6.14 29.50 -7.83
N PHE A 436 -5.68 28.38 -8.37
CA PHE A 436 -5.94 27.92 -9.72
C PHE A 436 -6.93 26.74 -9.64
N TYR A 437 -7.90 26.71 -10.53
CA TYR A 437 -8.94 25.70 -10.55
C TYR A 437 -9.04 25.01 -11.90
N MET A 438 -9.31 23.71 -11.88
CA MET A 438 -9.52 22.84 -13.04
C MET A 438 -10.88 22.18 -12.93
N VAL A 439 -11.71 22.27 -13.94
CA VAL A 439 -13.06 21.68 -13.93
C VAL A 439 -12.97 20.19 -14.25
N GLN A 440 -13.33 19.36 -13.27
CA GLN A 440 -13.38 17.91 -13.42
C GLN A 440 -14.76 17.46 -13.93
N ASP A 441 -15.83 18.08 -13.41
CA ASP A 441 -17.20 17.83 -13.80
C ASP A 441 -18.07 19.05 -13.51
N GLY A 442 -19.12 19.31 -14.34
CA GLY A 442 -20.00 20.46 -14.22
C GLY A 442 -19.58 21.65 -15.09
N GLU A 443 -20.24 22.79 -14.88
CA GLU A 443 -20.13 24.02 -15.69
C GLU A 443 -20.10 25.27 -14.81
N LEU A 444 -19.39 26.30 -15.27
CA LEU A 444 -19.28 27.62 -14.64
C LEU A 444 -19.69 28.71 -15.60
N ASP A 445 -20.30 29.74 -15.07
CA ASP A 445 -20.54 31.03 -15.75
C ASP A 445 -19.51 32.07 -15.31
N ILE A 446 -18.86 32.71 -16.26
CA ILE A 446 -18.02 33.88 -16.03
C ILE A 446 -18.87 35.13 -16.23
N VAL A 447 -19.02 35.89 -15.18
CA VAL A 447 -19.89 37.08 -15.18
C VAL A 447 -19.11 38.35 -14.83
N SER A 448 -19.66 39.49 -15.21
CA SER A 448 -19.16 40.82 -14.80
C SER A 448 -19.32 41.01 -13.28
N ASN A 449 -18.63 41.99 -12.73
CA ASN A 449 -18.61 42.30 -11.30
C ASN A 449 -20.00 42.63 -10.73
N ASP A 450 -20.89 43.16 -11.55
CA ASP A 450 -22.29 43.46 -11.21
C ASP A 450 -23.23 42.25 -11.37
N HIS A 451 -22.70 41.08 -11.75
CA HIS A 451 -23.43 39.81 -12.03
C HIS A 451 -24.53 39.97 -13.12
N THR A 452 -24.52 41.03 -13.92
CA THR A 452 -25.56 41.32 -14.92
C THR A 452 -25.22 40.82 -16.31
N THR A 453 -23.92 40.74 -16.62
CA THR A 453 -23.44 40.39 -17.96
C THR A 453 -22.69 39.07 -17.95
N LEU A 454 -23.17 38.09 -18.70
CA LEU A 454 -22.46 36.86 -18.96
C LEU A 454 -21.33 37.12 -19.95
N ILE A 455 -20.09 36.84 -19.54
CA ILE A 455 -18.87 37.00 -20.33
C ILE A 455 -18.51 35.70 -21.08
N GLY A 456 -18.76 34.55 -20.46
CA GLY A 456 -18.42 33.26 -21.05
C GLY A 456 -18.78 32.10 -20.15
N HIS A 457 -18.48 30.88 -20.65
CA HIS A 457 -18.67 29.63 -19.93
C HIS A 457 -17.35 28.89 -19.81
N VAL A 458 -17.23 28.06 -18.75
CA VAL A 458 -16.10 27.18 -18.50
C VAL A 458 -16.64 25.76 -18.28
N TYR A 459 -16.11 24.80 -19.00
CA TYR A 459 -16.60 23.44 -19.05
C TYR A 459 -15.60 22.44 -18.50
N ARG A 460 -15.99 21.18 -18.43
CA ARG A 460 -15.11 20.08 -18.08
C ARG A 460 -13.84 20.09 -18.94
N GLY A 461 -12.67 20.01 -18.29
CA GLY A 461 -11.35 20.06 -18.93
C GLY A 461 -10.75 21.45 -19.07
N ASP A 462 -11.56 22.50 -18.83
CA ASP A 462 -11.09 23.88 -18.79
C ASP A 462 -10.51 24.24 -17.41
N PHE A 463 -9.85 25.38 -17.35
CA PHE A 463 -9.26 25.89 -16.12
C PHE A 463 -9.42 27.41 -16.00
N LEU A 464 -9.30 27.91 -14.78
CA LEU A 464 -9.40 29.33 -14.45
C LEU A 464 -8.43 29.70 -13.31
N GLY A 465 -8.04 30.97 -13.26
CA GLY A 465 -7.10 31.50 -12.28
C GLY A 465 -5.63 31.24 -12.64
N GLU A 466 -5.32 30.94 -13.91
CA GLU A 466 -3.96 30.66 -14.38
C GLU A 466 -3.01 31.85 -14.18
N ILE A 467 -3.52 33.07 -14.28
CA ILE A 467 -2.73 34.29 -14.03
C ILE A 467 -2.33 34.34 -12.54
N SER A 468 -3.23 33.97 -11.66
CA SER A 468 -2.98 33.93 -10.22
C SER A 468 -1.94 32.88 -9.84
N LEU A 469 -1.86 31.79 -10.58
CA LEU A 469 -0.84 30.75 -10.36
C LEU A 469 0.58 31.29 -10.58
N VAL A 470 0.72 32.22 -11.56
CA VAL A 470 2.03 32.78 -11.96
C VAL A 470 2.39 34.02 -11.17
N SER A 471 1.43 34.91 -10.92
CA SER A 471 1.71 36.28 -10.46
C SER A 471 0.99 36.70 -9.19
N ALA A 472 0.14 35.84 -8.63
CA ALA A 472 -0.71 36.15 -7.46
C ALA A 472 -1.48 37.48 -7.60
N GLN A 473 -1.82 37.86 -8.83
CA GLN A 473 -2.62 39.09 -9.11
C GLN A 473 -4.10 38.84 -8.79
N PRO A 474 -4.89 39.89 -8.53
CA PRO A 474 -6.33 39.77 -8.35
C PRO A 474 -7.01 39.07 -9.54
N TYR A 475 -8.11 38.39 -9.27
CA TYR A 475 -8.92 37.78 -10.32
C TYR A 475 -9.53 38.83 -11.23
N THR A 476 -9.57 38.55 -12.51
CA THR A 476 -10.03 39.49 -13.56
C THR A 476 -11.51 39.36 -13.89
N ALA A 477 -12.20 38.37 -13.31
CA ALA A 477 -13.63 38.15 -13.52
C ALA A 477 -14.22 37.35 -12.34
N THR A 478 -15.55 37.37 -12.22
CA THR A 478 -16.29 36.54 -11.26
C THR A 478 -16.72 35.22 -11.92
N ALA A 479 -16.51 34.10 -11.23
CA ALA A 479 -16.96 32.77 -11.67
C ALA A 479 -18.00 32.22 -10.72
N VAL A 480 -19.14 31.76 -11.27
CA VAL A 480 -20.29 31.22 -10.53
C VAL A 480 -20.63 29.82 -11.05
N ALA A 481 -20.91 28.90 -10.17
CA ALA A 481 -21.30 27.55 -10.52
C ALA A 481 -22.68 27.51 -11.24
N ALA A 482 -22.70 27.15 -12.51
CA ALA A 482 -23.94 26.99 -13.29
C ALA A 482 -24.67 25.70 -12.98
N THR A 483 -23.91 24.67 -12.57
CA THR A 483 -24.39 23.37 -12.09
C THR A 483 -23.72 23.02 -10.76
N ASP A 484 -24.06 21.91 -10.10
CA ASP A 484 -23.18 21.30 -9.10
C ASP A 484 -21.87 20.96 -9.82
N ILE A 485 -20.72 21.29 -9.21
CA ILE A 485 -19.44 21.21 -9.89
C ILE A 485 -18.38 20.57 -9.00
N LYS A 486 -17.57 19.72 -9.61
CA LYS A 486 -16.37 19.13 -9.00
C LYS A 486 -15.12 19.70 -9.67
N MET A 487 -14.21 20.22 -8.87
CA MET A 487 -13.01 20.92 -9.33
C MET A 487 -11.77 20.41 -8.61
N VAL A 488 -10.64 20.53 -9.28
CA VAL A 488 -9.32 20.38 -8.67
C VAL A 488 -8.73 21.75 -8.45
N SER A 489 -8.29 22.04 -7.24
CA SER A 489 -7.68 23.29 -6.83
C SER A 489 -6.20 23.14 -6.56
N LEU A 490 -5.41 24.13 -6.91
CA LEU A 490 -3.98 24.26 -6.65
C LEU A 490 -3.69 25.69 -6.15
N THR A 491 -2.99 25.82 -5.02
CA THR A 491 -2.63 27.16 -4.52
C THR A 491 -1.37 27.70 -5.19
N HIS A 492 -1.26 29.01 -5.31
CA HIS A 492 -0.03 29.67 -5.78
C HIS A 492 1.18 29.31 -4.89
N GLN A 493 0.99 29.28 -3.56
CA GLN A 493 2.06 28.99 -2.61
C GLN A 493 2.59 27.55 -2.75
N ASP A 494 1.68 26.57 -2.89
CA ASP A 494 2.07 25.16 -3.06
C ASP A 494 2.77 24.95 -4.42
N PHE A 495 2.30 25.64 -5.46
CA PHE A 495 2.92 25.62 -6.77
C PHE A 495 4.33 26.25 -6.75
N GLU A 496 4.50 27.41 -6.13
CA GLU A 496 5.84 28.01 -5.95
C GLU A 496 6.80 27.10 -5.19
N ALA A 497 6.33 26.50 -4.10
CA ALA A 497 7.15 25.53 -3.34
C ALA A 497 7.56 24.33 -4.22
N LEU A 498 6.64 23.81 -5.05
CA LEU A 498 6.93 22.70 -5.95
C LEU A 498 7.97 23.09 -7.02
N ILE A 499 7.78 24.23 -7.72
CA ILE A 499 8.70 24.62 -8.80
C ILE A 499 10.09 25.02 -8.30
N ASN A 500 10.20 25.53 -7.08
CA ASN A 500 11.48 25.78 -6.45
C ASN A 500 12.25 24.48 -6.16
N ARG A 501 11.55 23.40 -5.80
CA ARG A 501 12.13 22.06 -5.61
C ARG A 501 12.37 21.34 -6.94
N HIS A 502 11.48 21.54 -7.93
CA HIS A 502 11.50 20.86 -9.22
C HIS A 502 11.43 21.86 -10.40
N PRO A 503 12.50 22.61 -10.70
CA PRO A 503 12.48 23.68 -11.71
C PRO A 503 12.07 23.20 -13.13
N ARG A 504 12.33 21.95 -13.49
CA ARG A 504 11.92 21.37 -14.78
C ARG A 504 10.40 21.31 -14.93
N ILE A 505 9.67 20.95 -13.87
CA ILE A 505 8.20 20.96 -13.85
C ILE A 505 7.71 22.40 -14.05
N GLY A 506 8.26 23.34 -13.27
CA GLY A 506 7.94 24.75 -13.39
C GLY A 506 8.10 25.28 -14.82
N MET A 507 9.23 24.99 -15.45
CA MET A 507 9.52 25.41 -16.82
C MET A 507 8.48 24.88 -17.84
N LYS A 508 8.10 23.61 -17.74
CA LYS A 508 7.09 22.99 -18.63
C LYS A 508 5.72 23.63 -18.42
N VAL A 509 5.27 23.77 -17.17
CA VAL A 509 3.97 24.36 -16.81
C VAL A 509 3.91 25.83 -17.21
N MET A 510 4.93 26.63 -16.89
CA MET A 510 4.99 28.06 -17.27
C MET A 510 4.96 28.24 -18.78
N ARG A 511 5.67 27.40 -19.55
CA ARG A 511 5.61 27.43 -21.02
C ARG A 511 4.18 27.18 -21.53
N ASN A 512 3.48 26.19 -20.95
CA ASN A 512 2.14 25.85 -21.37
C ASN A 512 1.12 26.94 -20.98
N ILE A 513 1.28 27.57 -19.79
CA ILE A 513 0.48 28.74 -19.40
C ILE A 513 0.68 29.89 -20.41
N ALA A 514 1.93 30.18 -20.77
CA ALA A 514 2.21 31.24 -21.75
C ALA A 514 1.57 30.97 -23.11
N ILE A 515 1.57 29.72 -23.57
CA ILE A 515 0.91 29.28 -24.82
C ILE A 515 -0.61 29.50 -24.69
N SER A 516 -1.23 29.03 -23.60
CA SER A 516 -2.68 29.15 -23.37
C SER A 516 -3.15 30.61 -23.29
N VAL A 517 -2.42 31.44 -22.55
CA VAL A 517 -2.73 32.90 -22.48
C VAL A 517 -2.58 33.56 -23.85
N GLY A 518 -1.55 33.20 -24.62
CA GLY A 518 -1.36 33.68 -25.98
C GLY A 518 -2.48 33.27 -26.95
N GLU A 519 -3.05 32.08 -26.80
CA GLU A 519 -4.21 31.61 -27.55
C GLU A 519 -5.49 32.38 -27.17
N LYS A 520 -5.74 32.57 -25.86
CA LYS A 520 -6.87 33.36 -25.36
C LYS A 520 -6.82 34.81 -25.89
N LEU A 521 -5.64 35.44 -25.91
CA LEU A 521 -5.45 36.78 -26.46
C LEU A 521 -5.74 36.83 -27.97
N ARG A 522 -5.26 35.87 -28.75
CA ARG A 522 -5.55 35.81 -30.19
C ARG A 522 -7.04 35.65 -30.49
N HIS A 523 -7.74 34.84 -29.69
CA HIS A 523 -9.20 34.73 -29.84
C HIS A 523 -9.94 36.03 -29.53
N LEU A 524 -9.50 36.79 -28.54
CA LEU A 524 -10.06 38.13 -28.23
C LEU A 524 -9.78 39.12 -29.36
N ASP A 525 -8.57 39.19 -29.90
CA ASP A 525 -8.21 40.06 -31.01
C ASP A 525 -9.03 39.75 -32.28
N ASN A 526 -9.27 38.49 -32.59
CA ASN A 526 -10.10 38.09 -33.73
C ASN A 526 -11.56 38.53 -33.54
N ARG A 527 -12.15 38.33 -32.37
CA ARG A 527 -13.51 38.79 -32.03
C ARG A 527 -13.63 40.30 -32.12
N TYR A 528 -12.65 41.02 -31.58
CA TYR A 528 -12.63 42.50 -31.64
C TYR A 528 -12.50 43.00 -33.09
N SER A 529 -11.74 42.31 -33.92
CA SER A 529 -11.60 42.63 -35.34
C SER A 529 -12.88 42.34 -36.12
N GLU A 530 -13.60 41.26 -35.82
CA GLU A 530 -14.91 40.96 -36.42
C GLU A 530 -15.99 41.96 -36.00
N ASP A 531 -16.03 42.38 -34.73
CA ASP A 531 -16.96 43.40 -34.22
C ASP A 531 -16.73 44.78 -34.87
N ILE A 532 -15.46 45.19 -35.10
CA ILE A 532 -15.13 46.40 -35.81
C ILE A 532 -15.57 46.33 -37.29
N GLN A 533 -15.39 45.16 -37.93
CA GLN A 533 -15.82 44.98 -39.32
C GLN A 533 -17.36 44.99 -39.46
N LEU A 534 -18.09 44.51 -38.47
CA LEU A 534 -19.54 44.58 -38.43
C LEU A 534 -20.05 46.00 -38.20
N LYS A 535 -19.45 46.74 -37.25
CA LYS A 535 -19.78 48.17 -37.00
C LYS A 535 -19.43 49.10 -38.15
N ASN A 536 -18.46 48.78 -38.99
CA ASN A 536 -18.10 49.56 -40.18
C ASN A 536 -18.97 49.21 -41.42
N LYS A 537 -19.86 48.22 -41.33
CA LYS A 537 -20.82 47.84 -42.38
C LYS A 537 -22.24 48.35 -42.12
N GLU A 538 -22.52 48.86 -40.92
CA GLU A 538 -23.71 49.62 -40.58
C GLU A 538 -23.45 51.12 -40.83
#